data_90617104947a3bcf660b60c09b89d63d
#
_entry.id   90617104947a3bcf660b60c09b89d63d
#
_cell.length_a   1.000
_cell.length_b   1.000
_cell.length_c   1.000
_cell.angle_alpha   90.00
_cell.angle_beta   90.00
_cell.angle_gamma   90.00
#
_symmetry.space_group_name_H-M   'P 1'
#
loop_
_entity.id
_entity.type
_entity.pdbx_description
1 polymer ?
#
loop_
_entity_poly.entity_id
_entity_poly.type
_entity_poly.pdbx_seq_one_letter_code
_entity_poly.pdbx_strand_id
1 'polypeptide(L)'
;MQVTAEKLAKLTTEYAGYLEGDKLDAFFREFGIKFAAGHWAAGEFADRFNPLGYNRHRPDFRDTVVDQIARVAQAGIEGIEFHDVLFLNEKGEIDDAKIAEVKDALAHYKVTPTNMNINVWTNSIYRMGGITNPDPAIRKRALEQCLQAVEIAQRVGCQSVSLWPGSDGWDYNFEVNYGVQLDWFIEGCVEINKKAMAAGLKFGTEAKLKEPREGNMVIATTAKAALVAKEVNAICGGNNMGVTIDYGHEQMYGDEPAAQLYMLKRFGVPITNFHVNTAKYHSNDEDRVTGTGDIWKLVDFCYAAIDTGYDGWFGEDQFTYRMEQVKAMRLSKELFGNAMKKALLIYARKDELEKARLSGDQGAVLDVVKRIIYTA
;
A
#
# COMPACT_ATOMS: atom_id res chain seq x y z
N MET A 1 10.94 4.00 -11.24
CA MET A 1 12.25 4.51 -10.76
C MET A 1 13.21 4.73 -11.93
N GLN A 2 14.17 5.66 -11.80
CA GLN A 2 15.12 6.02 -12.86
C GLN A 2 16.55 5.62 -12.42
N VAL A 3 17.01 4.45 -12.83
CA VAL A 3 18.30 3.90 -12.43
C VAL A 3 19.24 3.89 -13.64
N THR A 4 20.27 4.75 -13.60
CA THR A 4 21.33 4.83 -14.62
C THR A 4 22.71 4.70 -13.96
N ALA A 5 23.74 4.31 -14.71
CA ALA A 5 25.10 4.21 -14.19
C ALA A 5 25.62 5.54 -13.59
N GLU A 6 25.27 6.68 -14.21
CA GLU A 6 25.61 8.02 -13.71
C GLU A 6 24.98 8.27 -12.34
N LYS A 7 23.66 7.99 -12.17
CA LYS A 7 22.97 8.16 -10.89
C LYS A 7 23.50 7.21 -9.81
N LEU A 8 23.81 5.96 -10.18
CA LEU A 8 24.40 5.00 -9.24
C LEU A 8 25.77 5.46 -8.71
N ALA A 9 26.57 6.13 -9.53
CA ALA A 9 27.86 6.69 -9.09
C ALA A 9 27.69 7.77 -8.00
N LYS A 10 26.57 8.51 -7.99
CA LYS A 10 26.29 9.54 -6.98
C LYS A 10 26.01 8.95 -5.58
N LEU A 11 25.66 7.66 -5.49
CA LEU A 11 25.37 7.01 -4.20
C LEU A 11 26.56 7.04 -3.23
N THR A 12 27.79 7.01 -3.75
CA THR A 12 29.03 7.01 -2.96
C THR A 12 29.67 8.39 -2.85
N THR A 13 29.14 9.40 -3.50
CA THR A 13 29.62 10.79 -3.51
C THR A 13 28.58 11.72 -2.92
N GLU A 14 27.60 12.18 -3.71
CA GLU A 14 26.59 13.14 -3.30
C GLU A 14 25.66 12.57 -2.20
N TYR A 15 25.32 11.27 -2.31
CA TYR A 15 24.43 10.57 -1.36
C TYR A 15 25.18 9.66 -0.39
N ALA A 16 26.46 9.87 -0.16
CA ALA A 16 27.24 9.12 0.83
C ALA A 16 26.73 9.38 2.27
N GLY A 17 26.85 8.38 3.14
CA GLY A 17 26.38 8.43 4.54
C GLY A 17 24.87 8.31 4.67
N TYR A 18 24.35 8.58 5.85
CA TYR A 18 22.92 8.53 6.15
C TYR A 18 22.17 9.68 5.46
N LEU A 19 20.98 9.44 4.94
CA LEU A 19 20.15 10.43 4.26
C LEU A 19 19.06 10.96 5.20
N GLU A 20 19.00 12.27 5.34
CA GLU A 20 17.97 12.99 6.10
C GLU A 20 17.70 14.36 5.49
N GLY A 21 16.58 14.99 5.82
CA GLY A 21 16.22 16.34 5.40
C GLY A 21 16.30 16.54 3.87
N ASP A 22 16.79 17.70 3.44
CA ASP A 22 16.86 18.09 2.03
C ASP A 22 17.66 17.11 1.16
N LYS A 23 18.67 16.45 1.75
CA LYS A 23 19.47 15.44 1.05
C LYS A 23 18.65 14.19 0.72
N LEU A 24 17.79 13.77 1.64
CA LEU A 24 16.85 12.68 1.42
C LEU A 24 15.85 13.04 0.31
N ASP A 25 15.28 14.23 0.35
CA ASP A 25 14.33 14.68 -0.66
C ASP A 25 14.97 14.81 -2.05
N ALA A 26 16.22 15.29 -2.11
CA ALA A 26 16.99 15.32 -3.36
C ALA A 26 17.22 13.90 -3.91
N PHE A 27 17.54 12.94 -3.04
CA PHE A 27 17.70 11.53 -3.41
C PHE A 27 16.42 10.93 -4.00
N PHE A 28 15.26 11.16 -3.38
CA PHE A 28 13.96 10.69 -3.90
C PHE A 28 13.70 11.24 -5.30
N ARG A 29 13.88 12.56 -5.50
CA ARG A 29 13.71 13.19 -6.81
C ARG A 29 14.69 12.68 -7.85
N GLU A 30 15.98 12.54 -7.50
CA GLU A 30 17.02 12.05 -8.42
C GLU A 30 16.71 10.65 -8.97
N PHE A 31 16.29 9.73 -8.09
CA PHE A 31 16.01 8.35 -8.48
C PHE A 31 14.56 8.12 -8.92
N GLY A 32 13.70 9.15 -8.87
CA GLY A 32 12.28 9.04 -9.20
C GLY A 32 11.52 8.09 -8.28
N ILE A 33 11.89 8.07 -6.99
CA ILE A 33 11.20 7.31 -5.95
C ILE A 33 9.97 8.13 -5.54
N LYS A 34 8.78 7.54 -5.63
CA LYS A 34 7.52 8.18 -5.30
C LYS A 34 7.02 7.65 -3.96
N PHE A 35 6.86 8.52 -2.97
CA PHE A 35 6.41 8.14 -1.63
C PHE A 35 5.09 8.84 -1.30
N ALA A 36 4.11 8.08 -0.82
CA ALA A 36 2.81 8.55 -0.43
C ALA A 36 2.52 8.15 1.02
N ALA A 37 1.49 8.72 1.62
CA ALA A 37 0.94 8.26 2.89
C ALA A 37 -0.57 8.09 2.79
N GLY A 38 -1.11 7.10 3.47
CA GLY A 38 -2.54 7.01 3.70
C GLY A 38 -3.05 8.21 4.53
N HIS A 39 -4.21 8.76 4.21
CA HIS A 39 -4.78 9.85 5.00
C HIS A 39 -4.93 9.46 6.48
N TRP A 40 -5.14 8.18 6.74
CA TRP A 40 -5.24 7.62 8.09
C TRP A 40 -3.93 7.70 8.86
N ALA A 41 -2.77 7.56 8.22
CA ALA A 41 -1.46 7.77 8.87
C ALA A 41 -1.28 9.21 9.39
N ALA A 42 -2.00 10.16 8.80
CA ALA A 42 -2.01 11.57 9.20
C ALA A 42 -3.20 11.93 10.10
N GLY A 43 -4.14 11.03 10.34
CA GLY A 43 -5.39 11.26 11.06
C GLY A 43 -5.38 10.88 12.53
N GLU A 44 -6.58 10.86 13.11
CA GLU A 44 -6.83 10.34 14.45
C GLU A 44 -6.79 8.80 14.43
N PHE A 45 -6.16 8.24 15.42
CA PHE A 45 -6.15 6.79 15.65
C PHE A 45 -7.10 6.42 16.78
N ALA A 46 -7.87 5.38 16.57
CA ALA A 46 -8.74 4.81 17.59
C ALA A 46 -8.66 3.28 17.54
N ASP A 47 -8.83 2.64 18.69
CA ASP A 47 -8.93 1.20 18.79
C ASP A 47 -9.94 0.81 19.89
N ARG A 48 -10.05 -0.51 20.16
CA ARG A 48 -10.95 -1.02 21.21
C ARG A 48 -10.58 -0.57 22.62
N PHE A 49 -9.33 -0.14 22.88
CA PHE A 49 -8.88 0.33 24.19
C PHE A 49 -9.08 1.83 24.35
N ASN A 50 -9.02 2.57 23.22
CA ASN A 50 -9.31 4.01 23.19
C ASN A 50 -10.20 4.35 21.99
N PRO A 51 -11.50 3.98 22.05
CA PRO A 51 -12.41 4.16 20.91
C PRO A 51 -12.73 5.63 20.59
N LEU A 52 -12.35 6.54 21.48
CA LEU A 52 -12.53 7.98 21.27
C LEU A 52 -11.34 8.65 20.57
N GLY A 53 -10.23 7.92 20.39
CA GLY A 53 -9.02 8.42 19.75
C GLY A 53 -7.90 8.82 20.71
N TYR A 54 -6.67 8.70 20.24
CA TYR A 54 -5.46 8.91 21.04
C TYR A 54 -5.02 10.38 21.12
N ASN A 55 -5.52 11.28 20.25
CA ASN A 55 -5.15 12.69 20.22
C ASN A 55 -6.14 13.62 20.95
N ARG A 56 -7.17 13.10 21.59
CA ARG A 56 -8.18 13.89 22.28
C ARG A 56 -7.64 14.76 23.44
N HIS A 57 -6.47 14.44 23.96
CA HIS A 57 -5.78 15.25 24.96
C HIS A 57 -5.11 16.51 24.35
N ARG A 58 -5.07 16.63 23.02
CA ARG A 58 -4.50 17.76 22.28
C ARG A 58 -5.61 18.68 21.82
N PRO A 59 -5.82 19.84 22.49
CA PRO A 59 -6.96 20.73 22.19
C PRO A 59 -6.86 21.40 20.82
N ASP A 60 -5.66 21.48 20.27
CA ASP A 60 -5.33 22.04 18.96
C ASP A 60 -5.39 21.01 17.81
N PHE A 61 -5.52 19.72 18.12
CA PHE A 61 -5.59 18.67 17.11
C PHE A 61 -6.91 18.77 16.33
N ARG A 62 -6.78 18.99 15.04
CA ARG A 62 -7.89 18.97 14.07
C ARG A 62 -7.72 17.75 13.18
N ASP A 63 -8.82 17.11 12.81
CA ASP A 63 -8.80 15.89 12.01
C ASP A 63 -9.74 15.93 10.79
N THR A 64 -9.81 17.10 10.14
CA THR A 64 -10.44 17.15 8.83
C THR A 64 -9.50 16.58 7.76
N VAL A 65 -10.04 16.16 6.62
CA VAL A 65 -9.23 15.68 5.50
C VAL A 65 -8.22 16.75 5.02
N VAL A 66 -8.56 18.03 5.14
CA VAL A 66 -7.65 19.15 4.83
C VAL A 66 -6.49 19.19 5.81
N ASP A 67 -6.73 18.97 7.11
CA ASP A 67 -5.68 18.90 8.13
C ASP A 67 -4.76 17.68 7.89
N GLN A 68 -5.32 16.57 7.44
CA GLN A 68 -4.55 15.36 7.09
C GLN A 68 -3.64 15.62 5.88
N ILE A 69 -4.14 16.26 4.82
CA ILE A 69 -3.34 16.68 3.65
C ILE A 69 -2.21 17.63 4.10
N ALA A 70 -2.52 18.60 4.97
CA ALA A 70 -1.53 19.54 5.51
C ALA A 70 -0.42 18.82 6.27
N ARG A 71 -0.75 17.79 7.10
CA ARG A 71 0.24 16.99 7.84
C ARG A 71 1.11 16.14 6.91
N VAL A 72 0.54 15.55 5.85
CA VAL A 72 1.31 14.82 4.82
C VAL A 72 2.34 15.75 4.17
N ALA A 73 1.91 16.96 3.77
CA ALA A 73 2.82 17.98 3.23
C ALA A 73 3.90 18.40 4.23
N GLN A 74 3.55 18.61 5.50
CA GLN A 74 4.50 18.94 6.57
C GLN A 74 5.52 17.81 6.82
N ALA A 75 5.14 16.57 6.58
CA ALA A 75 6.05 15.43 6.65
C ALA A 75 7.01 15.38 5.45
N GLY A 76 6.85 16.24 4.45
CA GLY A 76 7.63 16.23 3.21
C GLY A 76 7.27 15.09 2.29
N ILE A 77 6.05 14.57 2.35
CA ILE A 77 5.53 13.49 1.51
C ILE A 77 4.74 14.08 0.36
N GLU A 78 4.95 13.55 -0.86
CA GLU A 78 4.44 14.13 -2.09
C GLU A 78 3.10 13.52 -2.55
N GLY A 79 2.75 12.34 -2.04
CA GLY A 79 1.53 11.63 -2.39
C GLY A 79 0.62 11.36 -1.21
N ILE A 80 -0.68 11.22 -1.47
CA ILE A 80 -1.67 10.83 -0.46
C ILE A 80 -2.68 9.84 -1.03
N GLU A 81 -3.07 8.88 -0.20
CA GLU A 81 -4.14 7.93 -0.47
C GLU A 81 -5.35 8.24 0.39
N PHE A 82 -6.53 7.93 -0.13
CA PHE A 82 -7.79 8.21 0.55
C PHE A 82 -8.67 6.96 0.68
N HIS A 83 -9.58 6.97 1.65
CA HIS A 83 -10.76 6.12 1.64
C HIS A 83 -11.95 6.85 0.98
N ASP A 84 -12.73 6.12 0.19
CA ASP A 84 -13.92 6.65 -0.51
C ASP A 84 -14.96 7.26 0.44
N VAL A 85 -15.11 6.70 1.64
CA VAL A 85 -16.08 7.16 2.64
C VAL A 85 -15.88 8.61 3.07
N LEU A 86 -14.70 9.19 2.89
CA LEU A 86 -14.44 10.62 3.15
C LEU A 86 -15.21 11.55 2.21
N PHE A 87 -15.64 11.04 1.07
CA PHE A 87 -16.29 11.78 -0.01
C PHE A 87 -17.79 11.47 -0.13
N LEU A 88 -18.36 10.78 0.87
CA LEU A 88 -19.77 10.48 0.93
C LEU A 88 -20.47 11.34 1.98
N ASN A 89 -21.67 11.79 1.66
CA ASN A 89 -22.55 12.45 2.62
C ASN A 89 -23.23 11.43 3.55
N GLU A 90 -24.02 11.90 4.53
CA GLU A 90 -24.72 11.05 5.49
C GLU A 90 -25.70 10.05 4.85
N LYS A 91 -26.12 10.29 3.60
CA LYS A 91 -26.98 9.39 2.83
C LYS A 91 -26.20 8.35 2.03
N GLY A 92 -24.85 8.42 2.03
CA GLY A 92 -23.99 7.58 1.23
C GLY A 92 -23.91 7.99 -0.25
N GLU A 93 -24.27 9.23 -0.57
CA GLU A 93 -24.13 9.83 -1.90
C GLU A 93 -22.82 10.60 -2.02
N ILE A 94 -22.29 10.75 -3.24
CA ILE A 94 -21.07 11.52 -3.49
C ILE A 94 -21.28 12.98 -3.08
N ASP A 95 -20.37 13.49 -2.25
CA ASP A 95 -20.35 14.88 -1.80
C ASP A 95 -19.47 15.74 -2.71
N ASP A 96 -20.08 16.44 -3.64
CA ASP A 96 -19.41 17.33 -4.59
C ASP A 96 -18.62 18.46 -3.91
N ALA A 97 -19.14 18.99 -2.82
CA ALA A 97 -18.47 20.04 -2.06
C ALA A 97 -17.20 19.51 -1.39
N LYS A 98 -17.24 18.29 -0.86
CA LYS A 98 -16.08 17.63 -0.26
C LYS A 98 -14.99 17.34 -1.33
N ILE A 99 -15.38 16.89 -2.51
CA ILE A 99 -14.42 16.70 -3.62
C ILE A 99 -13.74 18.03 -3.99
N ALA A 100 -14.50 19.12 -4.09
CA ALA A 100 -13.93 20.43 -4.39
C ALA A 100 -12.97 20.89 -3.30
N GLU A 101 -13.38 20.82 -2.01
CA GLU A 101 -12.55 21.16 -0.86
C GLU A 101 -11.20 20.41 -0.86
N VAL A 102 -11.25 19.10 -1.09
CA VAL A 102 -10.05 18.27 -1.12
C VAL A 102 -9.14 18.62 -2.30
N LYS A 103 -9.69 18.86 -3.48
CA LYS A 103 -8.90 19.27 -4.65
C LYS A 103 -8.21 20.62 -4.44
N ASP A 104 -8.89 21.57 -3.80
CA ASP A 104 -8.30 22.87 -3.46
C ASP A 104 -7.16 22.72 -2.44
N ALA A 105 -7.35 21.86 -1.42
CA ALA A 105 -6.30 21.55 -0.44
C ALA A 105 -5.09 20.85 -1.09
N LEU A 106 -5.32 19.85 -1.95
CA LEU A 106 -4.25 19.16 -2.69
C LEU A 106 -3.42 20.14 -3.55
N ALA A 107 -4.10 21.06 -4.23
CA ALA A 107 -3.43 22.10 -5.02
C ALA A 107 -2.64 23.07 -4.14
N HIS A 108 -3.22 23.51 -3.02
CA HIS A 108 -2.58 24.44 -2.07
C HIS A 108 -1.30 23.83 -1.46
N TYR A 109 -1.39 22.61 -0.96
CA TYR A 109 -0.28 21.91 -0.31
C TYR A 109 0.65 21.18 -1.28
N LYS A 110 0.33 21.15 -2.59
CA LYS A 110 1.09 20.46 -3.64
C LYS A 110 1.28 18.97 -3.37
N VAL A 111 0.23 18.31 -2.89
CA VAL A 111 0.19 16.87 -2.65
C VAL A 111 -0.59 16.20 -3.77
N THR A 112 -0.07 15.10 -4.30
CA THR A 112 -0.67 14.33 -5.40
C THR A 112 -1.61 13.26 -4.85
N PRO A 113 -2.88 13.18 -5.24
CA PRO A 113 -3.73 12.04 -4.92
C PRO A 113 -3.26 10.81 -5.69
N THR A 114 -2.99 9.71 -5.01
CA THR A 114 -2.36 8.53 -5.63
C THR A 114 -3.31 7.37 -5.80
N ASN A 115 -3.99 6.95 -4.74
CA ASN A 115 -4.85 5.79 -4.72
C ASN A 115 -6.14 6.07 -3.93
N MET A 116 -7.22 5.42 -4.32
CA MET A 116 -8.48 5.40 -3.57
C MET A 116 -8.70 4.00 -3.01
N ASN A 117 -8.66 3.88 -1.69
CA ASN A 117 -8.91 2.62 -0.99
C ASN A 117 -10.42 2.50 -0.72
N ILE A 118 -11.04 1.48 -1.30
CA ILE A 118 -12.49 1.22 -1.21
C ILE A 118 -12.79 0.66 0.18
N ASN A 119 -13.68 1.33 0.92
CA ASN A 119 -14.03 0.97 2.29
C ASN A 119 -15.45 0.38 2.38
N VAL A 120 -15.56 -0.92 2.21
CA VAL A 120 -16.80 -1.69 2.40
C VAL A 120 -16.72 -2.57 3.66
N TRP A 121 -16.12 -2.05 4.74
CA TRP A 121 -15.98 -2.78 6.02
C TRP A 121 -16.35 -1.94 7.26
N THR A 122 -16.14 -0.63 7.31
CA THR A 122 -16.42 0.21 8.48
C THR A 122 -17.90 0.33 8.81
N ASN A 123 -18.77 0.25 7.81
CA ASN A 123 -20.21 0.26 8.05
C ASN A 123 -20.67 -1.10 8.59
N SER A 124 -21.35 -1.12 9.72
CA SER A 124 -21.79 -2.33 10.41
C SER A 124 -22.69 -3.27 9.57
N ILE A 125 -23.29 -2.77 8.48
CA ILE A 125 -24.05 -3.63 7.56
C ILE A 125 -23.16 -4.65 6.85
N TYR A 126 -21.86 -4.34 6.69
CA TYR A 126 -20.86 -5.20 6.04
C TYR A 126 -20.21 -6.21 7.00
N ARG A 127 -20.67 -6.35 8.23
CA ARG A 127 -20.09 -7.26 9.22
C ARG A 127 -19.96 -8.72 8.76
N MET A 128 -20.79 -9.15 7.81
CA MET A 128 -20.79 -10.51 7.23
C MET A 128 -20.19 -10.52 5.81
N GLY A 129 -19.40 -9.51 5.48
CA GLY A 129 -18.83 -9.30 4.17
C GLY A 129 -19.45 -8.10 3.45
N GLY A 130 -18.66 -7.50 2.56
CA GLY A 130 -19.08 -6.48 1.60
C GLY A 130 -19.58 -7.11 0.31
N ILE A 131 -18.69 -7.24 -0.67
CA ILE A 131 -19.03 -7.84 -1.99
C ILE A 131 -19.21 -9.35 -1.96
N THR A 132 -18.89 -10.02 -0.85
CA THR A 132 -19.16 -11.45 -0.65
C THR A 132 -20.24 -11.72 0.40
N ASN A 133 -21.02 -10.73 0.81
CA ASN A 133 -22.06 -10.88 1.81
C ASN A 133 -23.10 -11.92 1.39
N PRO A 134 -23.54 -12.83 2.29
CA PRO A 134 -24.58 -13.81 1.96
C PRO A 134 -25.93 -13.18 1.56
N ASP A 135 -26.24 -11.98 2.08
CA ASP A 135 -27.42 -11.22 1.67
C ASP A 135 -27.18 -10.53 0.31
N PRO A 136 -27.93 -10.88 -0.75
CA PRO A 136 -27.73 -10.29 -2.07
C PRO A 136 -28.02 -8.78 -2.12
N ALA A 137 -28.88 -8.26 -1.24
CA ALA A 137 -29.15 -6.82 -1.19
C ALA A 137 -27.93 -6.04 -0.63
N ILE A 138 -27.27 -6.61 0.37
CA ILE A 138 -26.04 -6.01 0.93
C ILE A 138 -24.89 -6.15 -0.07
N ARG A 139 -24.70 -7.30 -0.74
CA ARG A 139 -23.71 -7.45 -1.81
C ARG A 139 -23.88 -6.39 -2.90
N LYS A 140 -25.13 -6.21 -3.37
CA LYS A 140 -25.45 -5.19 -4.38
C LYS A 140 -25.06 -3.78 -3.90
N ARG A 141 -25.42 -3.42 -2.67
CA ARG A 141 -25.08 -2.11 -2.08
C ARG A 141 -23.56 -1.93 -1.95
N ALA A 142 -22.83 -2.98 -1.52
CA ALA A 142 -21.38 -2.93 -1.45
C ALA A 142 -20.75 -2.69 -2.83
N LEU A 143 -21.23 -3.40 -3.86
CA LEU A 143 -20.78 -3.20 -5.23
C LEU A 143 -21.08 -1.78 -5.72
N GLU A 144 -22.28 -1.25 -5.47
CA GLU A 144 -22.64 0.12 -5.82
C GLU A 144 -21.69 1.13 -5.18
N GLN A 145 -21.32 0.94 -3.90
CA GLN A 145 -20.32 1.78 -3.24
C GLN A 145 -18.93 1.63 -3.86
N CYS A 146 -18.51 0.42 -4.20
CA CYS A 146 -17.24 0.21 -4.93
C CYS A 146 -17.21 0.97 -6.27
N LEU A 147 -18.32 0.96 -6.99
CA LEU A 147 -18.45 1.70 -8.24
C LEU A 147 -18.47 3.22 -8.03
N GLN A 148 -19.06 3.72 -6.95
CA GLN A 148 -18.95 5.13 -6.55
C GLN A 148 -17.51 5.51 -6.21
N ALA A 149 -16.77 4.64 -5.51
CA ALA A 149 -15.35 4.88 -5.18
C ALA A 149 -14.49 5.08 -6.45
N VAL A 150 -14.74 4.32 -7.52
CA VAL A 150 -14.06 4.52 -8.81
C VAL A 150 -14.37 5.91 -9.40
N GLU A 151 -15.62 6.36 -9.32
CA GLU A 151 -16.01 7.69 -9.78
C GLU A 151 -15.37 8.81 -8.95
N ILE A 152 -15.36 8.66 -7.62
CA ILE A 152 -14.69 9.60 -6.71
C ILE A 152 -13.20 9.66 -7.03
N ALA A 153 -12.53 8.50 -7.21
CA ALA A 153 -11.11 8.43 -7.55
C ALA A 153 -10.79 9.20 -8.84
N GLN A 154 -11.59 9.01 -9.88
CA GLN A 154 -11.43 9.75 -11.14
C GLN A 154 -11.59 11.26 -10.94
N ARG A 155 -12.59 11.69 -10.18
CA ARG A 155 -12.91 13.10 -9.95
C ARG A 155 -11.88 13.80 -9.06
N VAL A 156 -11.34 13.09 -8.05
CA VAL A 156 -10.25 13.58 -7.19
C VAL A 156 -8.93 13.65 -7.96
N GLY A 157 -8.73 12.76 -8.94
CA GLY A 157 -7.53 12.68 -9.76
C GLY A 157 -6.55 11.59 -9.30
N CYS A 158 -7.03 10.56 -8.61
CA CYS A 158 -6.23 9.38 -8.26
C CYS A 158 -5.78 8.63 -9.52
N GLN A 159 -4.74 7.82 -9.40
CA GLN A 159 -4.18 7.00 -10.48
C GLN A 159 -4.70 5.57 -10.45
N SER A 160 -5.14 5.12 -9.27
CA SER A 160 -5.63 3.76 -9.02
C SER A 160 -6.74 3.75 -7.98
N VAL A 161 -7.43 2.62 -7.95
CA VAL A 161 -8.31 2.24 -6.85
C VAL A 161 -7.87 0.88 -6.31
N SER A 162 -7.97 0.67 -5.00
CA SER A 162 -7.65 -0.58 -4.34
C SER A 162 -8.85 -1.10 -3.54
N LEU A 163 -9.10 -2.39 -3.60
CA LEU A 163 -10.05 -3.08 -2.73
C LEU A 163 -9.29 -3.93 -1.73
N TRP A 164 -9.26 -3.50 -0.48
CA TRP A 164 -8.97 -4.36 0.65
C TRP A 164 -10.28 -4.96 1.15
N PRO A 165 -10.46 -6.30 1.09
CA PRO A 165 -11.73 -6.93 1.45
C PRO A 165 -11.86 -7.15 2.96
N GLY A 166 -11.80 -6.08 3.75
CA GLY A 166 -11.63 -6.09 5.20
C GLY A 166 -12.68 -6.85 6.01
N SER A 167 -13.91 -7.03 5.51
CA SER A 167 -14.95 -7.83 6.14
C SER A 167 -15.33 -9.07 5.33
N ASP A 168 -14.76 -9.25 4.14
CA ASP A 168 -15.04 -10.40 3.29
C ASP A 168 -14.18 -11.60 3.71
N GLY A 169 -14.78 -12.55 4.41
CA GLY A 169 -14.07 -13.70 4.96
C GLY A 169 -14.97 -14.58 5.81
N TRP A 170 -14.42 -15.23 6.84
CA TRP A 170 -15.13 -16.11 7.77
C TRP A 170 -14.34 -16.27 9.08
N ASP A 171 -15.05 -16.47 10.19
CA ASP A 171 -14.46 -16.72 11.51
C ASP A 171 -14.32 -18.22 11.78
N TYR A 172 -15.32 -19.03 11.39
CA TYR A 172 -15.41 -20.44 11.73
C TYR A 172 -15.47 -21.34 10.50
N ASN A 173 -14.95 -22.54 10.62
CA ASN A 173 -15.09 -23.57 9.59
C ASN A 173 -16.59 -23.85 9.33
N PHE A 174 -16.96 -24.04 8.06
CA PHE A 174 -18.33 -24.25 7.57
C PHE A 174 -19.23 -23.01 7.60
N GLU A 175 -18.75 -21.86 8.04
CA GLU A 175 -19.53 -20.61 8.08
C GLU A 175 -19.94 -20.15 6.67
N VAL A 176 -19.06 -20.35 5.69
CA VAL A 176 -19.29 -19.95 4.29
C VAL A 176 -19.06 -21.12 3.33
N ASN A 177 -19.68 -21.05 2.15
CA ASN A 177 -19.25 -21.84 1.00
C ASN A 177 -18.09 -21.13 0.32
N TYR A 178 -16.86 -21.62 0.51
CA TYR A 178 -15.63 -20.98 0.05
C TYR A 178 -15.58 -20.76 -1.46
N GLY A 179 -16.15 -21.69 -2.26
CA GLY A 179 -16.23 -21.57 -3.71
C GLY A 179 -17.17 -20.44 -4.12
N VAL A 180 -18.38 -20.45 -3.61
CA VAL A 180 -19.39 -19.43 -3.89
C VAL A 180 -18.94 -18.04 -3.43
N GLN A 181 -18.27 -17.95 -2.28
CA GLN A 181 -17.74 -16.68 -1.78
C GLN A 181 -16.66 -16.14 -2.72
N LEU A 182 -15.78 -17.00 -3.23
CA LEU A 182 -14.76 -16.62 -4.19
C LEU A 182 -15.37 -16.20 -5.54
N ASP A 183 -16.42 -16.89 -6.01
CA ASP A 183 -17.14 -16.53 -7.23
C ASP A 183 -17.75 -15.13 -7.10
N TRP A 184 -18.43 -14.82 -6.01
CA TRP A 184 -18.96 -13.47 -5.75
C TRP A 184 -17.87 -12.40 -5.70
N PHE A 185 -16.72 -12.72 -5.12
CA PHE A 185 -15.58 -11.81 -5.08
C PHE A 185 -15.07 -11.50 -6.49
N ILE A 186 -14.90 -12.53 -7.33
CA ILE A 186 -14.47 -12.38 -8.72
C ILE A 186 -15.50 -11.57 -9.53
N GLU A 187 -16.78 -11.89 -9.40
CA GLU A 187 -17.88 -11.16 -10.06
C GLU A 187 -17.85 -9.66 -9.70
N GLY A 188 -17.73 -9.35 -8.41
CA GLY A 188 -17.60 -7.97 -7.93
C GLY A 188 -16.36 -7.27 -8.50
N CYS A 189 -15.21 -7.94 -8.49
CA CYS A 189 -13.97 -7.40 -9.06
C CYS A 189 -14.06 -7.17 -10.58
N VAL A 190 -14.79 -8.00 -11.31
CA VAL A 190 -15.04 -7.81 -12.76
C VAL A 190 -15.77 -6.49 -13.01
N GLU A 191 -16.82 -6.21 -12.26
CA GLU A 191 -17.59 -4.97 -12.45
C GLU A 191 -16.79 -3.73 -12.02
N ILE A 192 -16.04 -3.81 -10.92
CA ILE A 192 -15.15 -2.73 -10.49
C ILE A 192 -14.07 -2.48 -11.54
N ASN A 193 -13.43 -3.54 -12.05
CA ASN A 193 -12.36 -3.43 -13.04
C ASN A 193 -12.86 -2.84 -14.37
N LYS A 194 -14.04 -3.23 -14.85
CA LYS A 194 -14.67 -2.63 -16.04
C LYS A 194 -14.85 -1.12 -15.87
N LYS A 195 -15.36 -0.68 -14.72
CA LYS A 195 -15.55 0.75 -14.44
C LYS A 195 -14.21 1.48 -14.32
N ALA A 196 -13.23 0.88 -13.64
CA ALA A 196 -11.88 1.45 -13.50
C ALA A 196 -11.20 1.61 -14.87
N MET A 197 -11.27 0.59 -15.75
CA MET A 197 -10.77 0.68 -17.12
C MET A 197 -11.43 1.83 -17.90
N ALA A 198 -12.74 1.97 -17.81
CA ALA A 198 -13.48 3.04 -18.47
C ALA A 198 -13.10 4.43 -17.93
N ALA A 199 -12.73 4.53 -16.67
CA ALA A 199 -12.27 5.74 -16.00
C ALA A 199 -10.77 6.04 -16.22
N GLY A 200 -10.02 5.13 -16.88
CA GLY A 200 -8.57 5.25 -17.06
C GLY A 200 -7.75 4.99 -15.79
N LEU A 201 -8.34 4.31 -14.79
CA LEU A 201 -7.72 3.99 -13.50
C LEU A 201 -7.23 2.55 -13.47
N LYS A 202 -6.13 2.30 -12.75
CA LYS A 202 -5.74 0.95 -12.37
C LYS A 202 -6.62 0.45 -11.23
N PHE A 203 -6.84 -0.86 -11.16
CA PHE A 203 -7.55 -1.50 -10.07
C PHE A 203 -6.67 -2.57 -9.43
N GLY A 204 -6.59 -2.61 -8.10
CA GLY A 204 -5.87 -3.63 -7.35
C GLY A 204 -6.69 -4.23 -6.24
N THR A 205 -6.39 -5.48 -5.86
CA THR A 205 -6.85 -6.02 -4.59
C THR A 205 -5.67 -6.25 -3.68
N GLU A 206 -5.87 -5.96 -2.41
CA GLU A 206 -4.88 -6.13 -1.36
C GLU A 206 -5.16 -7.40 -0.58
N ALA A 207 -4.12 -8.21 -0.39
CA ALA A 207 -4.22 -9.44 0.37
C ALA A 207 -3.87 -9.21 1.83
N LYS A 208 -4.59 -9.88 2.73
CA LYS A 208 -4.29 -9.95 4.16
C LYS A 208 -4.71 -11.30 4.71
N LEU A 209 -3.88 -11.88 5.57
CA LEU A 209 -4.13 -13.24 6.08
C LEU A 209 -5.42 -13.32 6.91
N LYS A 210 -5.63 -12.33 7.76
CA LYS A 210 -6.69 -12.30 8.76
C LYS A 210 -7.09 -10.88 9.15
N GLU A 211 -8.39 -10.65 9.29
CA GLU A 211 -9.04 -9.44 9.83
C GLU A 211 -10.56 -9.71 9.91
N PRO A 212 -11.31 -9.15 10.86
CA PRO A 212 -10.78 -8.50 12.06
C PRO A 212 -10.13 -9.53 12.96
N ARG A 213 -8.95 -9.22 13.47
CA ARG A 213 -8.12 -10.05 14.35
C ARG A 213 -7.79 -11.44 13.76
N GLU A 214 -8.51 -12.47 14.15
CA GLU A 214 -8.29 -13.88 13.78
C GLU A 214 -9.21 -14.37 12.66
N GLY A 215 -10.13 -13.52 12.17
CA GLY A 215 -11.01 -13.85 11.05
C GLY A 215 -10.20 -14.12 9.77
N ASN A 216 -10.56 -15.18 9.05
CA ASN A 216 -9.91 -15.52 7.79
C ASN A 216 -10.43 -14.61 6.68
N MET A 217 -9.53 -14.09 5.85
CA MET A 217 -9.92 -13.22 4.73
C MET A 217 -10.06 -14.01 3.44
N VAL A 218 -11.01 -13.58 2.61
CA VAL A 218 -11.25 -14.19 1.29
C VAL A 218 -10.02 -14.14 0.40
N ILE A 219 -9.22 -13.07 0.48
CA ILE A 219 -7.93 -12.92 -0.22
C ILE A 219 -6.81 -12.90 0.82
N ALA A 220 -6.34 -14.09 1.18
CA ALA A 220 -5.40 -14.27 2.28
C ALA A 220 -3.92 -14.05 1.90
N THR A 221 -3.56 -14.14 0.61
CA THR A 221 -2.17 -14.06 0.15
C THR A 221 -2.06 -13.33 -1.18
N THR A 222 -0.91 -12.71 -1.44
CA THR A 222 -0.59 -12.10 -2.73
C THR A 222 -0.72 -13.07 -3.90
N ALA A 223 -0.37 -14.34 -3.73
CA ALA A 223 -0.57 -15.36 -4.76
C ALA A 223 -2.06 -15.57 -5.10
N LYS A 224 -2.94 -15.59 -4.09
CA LYS A 224 -4.40 -15.69 -4.31
C LYS A 224 -4.94 -14.44 -5.00
N ALA A 225 -4.50 -13.25 -4.59
CA ALA A 225 -4.84 -12.00 -5.26
C ALA A 225 -4.42 -12.02 -6.74
N ALA A 226 -3.22 -12.52 -7.03
CA ALA A 226 -2.72 -12.65 -8.40
C ALA A 226 -3.55 -13.61 -9.27
N LEU A 227 -4.03 -14.73 -8.72
CA LEU A 227 -4.91 -15.65 -9.43
C LEU A 227 -6.24 -14.97 -9.76
N VAL A 228 -6.84 -14.25 -8.81
CA VAL A 228 -8.07 -13.48 -9.04
C VAL A 228 -7.85 -12.39 -10.09
N ALA A 229 -6.75 -11.64 -10.00
CA ALA A 229 -6.44 -10.61 -10.99
C ALA A 229 -6.29 -11.19 -12.41
N LYS A 230 -5.68 -12.37 -12.55
CA LYS A 230 -5.59 -13.05 -13.85
C LYS A 230 -6.94 -13.44 -14.41
N GLU A 231 -7.81 -14.01 -13.58
CA GLU A 231 -9.17 -14.41 -13.98
C GLU A 231 -9.99 -13.19 -14.40
N VAL A 232 -10.02 -12.15 -13.57
CA VAL A 232 -10.74 -10.90 -13.86
C VAL A 232 -10.22 -10.25 -15.14
N ASN A 233 -8.92 -10.20 -15.36
CA ASN A 233 -8.32 -9.67 -16.58
C ASN A 233 -8.69 -10.49 -17.82
N ALA A 234 -8.74 -11.81 -17.70
CA ALA A 234 -9.18 -12.69 -18.79
C ALA A 234 -10.64 -12.41 -19.16
N ILE A 235 -11.53 -12.28 -18.18
CA ILE A 235 -12.96 -11.96 -18.39
C ILE A 235 -13.14 -10.56 -19.00
N CYS A 236 -12.37 -9.58 -18.53
CA CYS A 236 -12.47 -8.18 -19.00
C CYS A 236 -11.74 -7.92 -20.34
N GLY A 237 -10.92 -8.85 -20.81
CA GLY A 237 -10.17 -8.68 -22.06
C GLY A 237 -9.02 -7.67 -21.95
N GLY A 238 -8.30 -7.64 -20.82
CA GLY A 238 -7.21 -6.68 -20.57
C GLY A 238 -6.22 -7.14 -19.51
N ASN A 239 -5.36 -6.23 -19.05
CA ASN A 239 -4.41 -6.44 -17.95
C ASN A 239 -4.41 -5.22 -17.01
N ASN A 240 -5.60 -4.83 -16.53
CA ASN A 240 -5.78 -3.64 -15.71
C ASN A 240 -5.83 -3.93 -14.21
N MET A 241 -6.45 -5.06 -13.83
CA MET A 241 -6.45 -5.48 -12.44
C MET A 241 -5.10 -6.07 -12.06
N GLY A 242 -4.59 -5.63 -10.93
CA GLY A 242 -3.36 -6.12 -10.34
C GLY A 242 -3.50 -6.34 -8.85
N VAL A 243 -2.37 -6.26 -8.16
CA VAL A 243 -2.27 -6.47 -6.72
C VAL A 243 -1.71 -5.22 -6.06
N THR A 244 -2.31 -4.82 -4.94
CA THR A 244 -1.67 -3.96 -3.94
C THR A 244 -0.94 -4.89 -2.97
N ILE A 245 0.38 -4.71 -2.83
CA ILE A 245 1.17 -5.48 -1.87
C ILE A 245 1.37 -4.62 -0.63
N ASP A 246 0.93 -5.13 0.51
CA ASP A 246 1.32 -4.60 1.81
C ASP A 246 2.49 -5.41 2.38
N TYR A 247 3.58 -4.70 2.69
CA TYR A 247 4.81 -5.32 3.18
C TYR A 247 4.62 -5.99 4.55
N GLY A 248 3.82 -5.41 5.44
CA GLY A 248 3.51 -5.98 6.75
C GLY A 248 2.62 -7.22 6.64
N HIS A 249 1.65 -7.19 5.72
CA HIS A 249 0.78 -8.34 5.49
C HIS A 249 1.55 -9.59 5.05
N GLU A 250 2.58 -9.45 4.19
CA GLU A 250 3.45 -10.56 3.82
C GLU A 250 4.18 -11.14 5.05
N GLN A 251 4.58 -10.29 5.99
CA GLN A 251 5.23 -10.72 7.23
C GLN A 251 4.29 -11.49 8.17
N MET A 252 2.98 -11.19 8.15
CA MET A 252 1.99 -11.86 9.01
C MET A 252 1.93 -13.36 8.76
N TYR A 253 2.01 -13.82 7.52
CA TYR A 253 2.01 -15.25 7.18
C TYR A 253 3.40 -15.81 6.87
N GLY A 254 4.44 -14.99 7.00
CA GLY A 254 5.82 -15.44 6.93
C GLY A 254 6.36 -15.65 5.52
N ASP A 255 5.79 -14.97 4.53
CA ASP A 255 6.31 -15.00 3.17
C ASP A 255 7.44 -13.95 2.99
N GLU A 256 8.13 -14.04 1.86
CA GLU A 256 9.18 -13.11 1.49
C GLU A 256 8.62 -12.08 0.51
N PRO A 257 8.42 -10.81 0.94
CA PRO A 257 7.81 -9.77 0.09
C PRO A 257 8.54 -9.61 -1.25
N ALA A 258 9.88 -9.71 -1.25
CA ALA A 258 10.69 -9.64 -2.47
C ALA A 258 10.32 -10.73 -3.50
N ALA A 259 10.10 -11.96 -3.04
CA ALA A 259 9.75 -13.08 -3.92
C ALA A 259 8.41 -12.87 -4.63
N GLN A 260 7.46 -12.20 -3.97
CA GLN A 260 6.15 -11.88 -4.56
C GLN A 260 6.27 -10.98 -5.78
N LEU A 261 7.19 -10.01 -5.77
CA LEU A 261 7.40 -9.11 -6.91
C LEU A 261 7.87 -9.88 -8.16
N TYR A 262 8.80 -10.81 -7.97
CA TYR A 262 9.27 -11.66 -9.07
C TYR A 262 8.19 -12.61 -9.58
N MET A 263 7.39 -13.17 -8.68
CA MET A 263 6.24 -14.00 -9.04
C MET A 263 5.23 -13.19 -9.89
N LEU A 264 4.83 -12.01 -9.45
CA LEU A 264 3.89 -11.16 -10.18
C LEU A 264 4.44 -10.77 -11.55
N LYS A 265 5.73 -10.38 -11.63
CA LYS A 265 6.41 -10.10 -12.91
C LYS A 265 6.41 -11.31 -13.82
N ARG A 266 6.73 -12.50 -13.29
CA ARG A 266 6.76 -13.77 -14.06
C ARG A 266 5.41 -14.11 -14.67
N PHE A 267 4.32 -13.87 -13.93
CA PHE A 267 2.97 -14.16 -14.38
C PHE A 267 2.28 -13.00 -15.09
N GLY A 268 2.96 -11.86 -15.25
CA GLY A 268 2.44 -10.68 -15.93
C GLY A 268 1.27 -10.02 -15.21
N VAL A 269 1.20 -10.16 -13.87
CA VAL A 269 0.19 -9.50 -13.04
C VAL A 269 0.73 -8.13 -12.62
N PRO A 270 0.00 -7.02 -12.87
CA PRO A 270 0.44 -5.70 -12.46
C PRO A 270 0.53 -5.55 -10.94
N ILE A 271 1.52 -4.78 -10.48
CA ILE A 271 1.51 -4.22 -9.12
C ILE A 271 0.92 -2.81 -9.26
N THR A 272 -0.22 -2.59 -8.62
CA THR A 272 -0.96 -1.32 -8.73
C THR A 272 -0.55 -0.31 -7.68
N ASN A 273 -0.15 -0.79 -6.50
CA ASN A 273 0.31 0.02 -5.39
C ASN A 273 1.16 -0.81 -4.42
N PHE A 274 1.98 -0.15 -3.61
CA PHE A 274 2.58 -0.73 -2.42
C PHE A 274 2.07 -0.02 -1.19
N HIS A 275 1.77 -0.79 -0.14
CA HIS A 275 1.73 -0.31 1.22
C HIS A 275 3.02 -0.73 1.93
N VAL A 276 3.66 0.22 2.60
CA VAL A 276 4.92 0.02 3.32
C VAL A 276 4.74 0.42 4.79
N ASN A 277 5.09 -0.49 5.65
CA ASN A 277 5.00 -0.40 7.10
C ASN A 277 6.00 -1.37 7.74
N THR A 278 5.76 -1.78 8.96
CA THR A 278 6.50 -2.87 9.62
C THR A 278 5.57 -3.66 10.52
N ALA A 279 5.49 -4.95 10.31
CA ALA A 279 4.85 -5.91 11.20
C ALA A 279 5.88 -6.91 11.76
N LYS A 280 5.50 -7.66 12.79
CA LYS A 280 6.29 -8.78 13.28
C LYS A 280 5.91 -10.04 12.53
N TYR A 281 6.90 -10.89 12.29
CA TYR A 281 6.69 -12.19 11.67
C TYR A 281 5.67 -13.02 12.46
N HIS A 282 4.73 -13.63 11.72
CA HIS A 282 3.67 -14.48 12.26
C HIS A 282 2.82 -13.82 13.36
N SER A 283 2.71 -12.49 13.33
CA SER A 283 1.93 -11.73 14.29
C SER A 283 0.68 -11.11 13.65
N ASN A 284 0.24 -9.99 14.19
CA ASN A 284 -0.85 -9.21 13.66
C ASN A 284 -0.30 -8.10 12.74
N ASP A 285 -1.22 -7.39 12.13
CA ASP A 285 -0.91 -6.15 11.46
C ASP A 285 -0.63 -5.07 12.49
N GLU A 286 0.62 -4.70 12.62
CA GLU A 286 1.03 -3.72 13.64
C GLU A 286 1.21 -2.33 13.06
N ASP A 287 1.21 -2.17 11.75
CA ASP A 287 1.29 -0.90 11.02
C ASP A 287 2.26 0.11 11.63
N ARG A 288 3.48 -0.38 11.94
CA ARG A 288 4.51 0.44 12.59
C ARG A 288 5.30 1.22 11.54
N VAL A 289 6.04 2.20 12.03
CA VAL A 289 6.99 2.99 11.23
C VAL A 289 7.84 2.06 10.36
N THR A 290 7.83 2.32 9.07
CA THR A 290 8.58 1.58 8.04
C THR A 290 10.06 1.54 8.38
N GLY A 291 10.69 0.37 8.24
CA GLY A 291 12.13 0.21 8.49
C GLY A 291 12.52 -0.04 9.94
N THR A 292 11.55 -0.19 10.87
CA THR A 292 11.83 -0.54 12.27
C THR A 292 11.87 -2.04 12.55
N GLY A 293 11.79 -2.86 11.48
CA GLY A 293 11.89 -4.32 11.54
C GLY A 293 13.19 -4.85 10.94
N ASP A 294 13.09 -5.98 10.22
CA ASP A 294 14.23 -6.63 9.58
C ASP A 294 14.75 -5.82 8.39
N ILE A 295 15.90 -5.22 8.54
CA ILE A 295 16.54 -4.41 7.49
C ILE A 295 16.96 -5.23 6.27
N TRP A 296 17.33 -6.51 6.44
CA TRP A 296 17.69 -7.37 5.33
C TRP A 296 16.50 -7.57 4.40
N LYS A 297 15.34 -7.89 4.96
CA LYS A 297 14.11 -8.08 4.19
C LYS A 297 13.63 -6.81 3.52
N LEU A 298 13.70 -5.66 4.21
CA LEU A 298 13.30 -4.39 3.61
C LEU A 298 14.22 -4.01 2.44
N VAL A 299 15.53 -4.19 2.59
CA VAL A 299 16.48 -3.91 1.50
C VAL A 299 16.31 -4.88 0.33
N ASP A 300 16.02 -6.16 0.59
CA ASP A 300 15.74 -7.15 -0.46
C ASP A 300 14.44 -6.82 -1.21
N PHE A 301 13.39 -6.41 -0.49
CA PHE A 301 12.16 -5.90 -1.09
C PHE A 301 12.40 -4.67 -1.97
N CYS A 302 13.15 -3.68 -1.48
CA CYS A 302 13.53 -2.50 -2.27
C CYS A 302 14.35 -2.90 -3.51
N TYR A 303 15.29 -3.85 -3.38
CA TYR A 303 16.05 -4.38 -4.49
C TYR A 303 15.15 -5.04 -5.54
N ALA A 304 14.21 -5.87 -5.10
CA ALA A 304 13.25 -6.53 -5.98
C ALA A 304 12.36 -5.49 -6.71
N ALA A 305 11.94 -4.43 -6.04
CA ALA A 305 11.17 -3.35 -6.66
C ALA A 305 11.98 -2.63 -7.77
N ILE A 306 13.28 -2.40 -7.55
CA ILE A 306 14.19 -1.84 -8.56
C ILE A 306 14.35 -2.83 -9.73
N ASP A 307 14.67 -4.08 -9.44
CA ASP A 307 15.01 -5.09 -10.45
C ASP A 307 13.80 -5.53 -11.28
N THR A 308 12.61 -5.53 -10.69
CA THR A 308 11.37 -5.80 -11.42
C THR A 308 10.87 -4.59 -12.22
N GLY A 309 11.45 -3.40 -12.01
CA GLY A 309 11.14 -2.18 -12.75
C GLY A 309 9.89 -1.46 -12.25
N TYR A 310 9.56 -1.59 -10.97
CA TYR A 310 8.42 -0.86 -10.39
C TYR A 310 8.66 0.65 -10.43
N ASP A 311 7.66 1.41 -10.87
CA ASP A 311 7.70 2.87 -11.00
C ASP A 311 6.49 3.58 -10.38
N GLY A 312 5.67 2.84 -9.63
CA GLY A 312 4.51 3.36 -8.90
C GLY A 312 4.89 4.02 -7.56
N TRP A 313 3.88 4.21 -6.73
CA TRP A 313 3.99 4.82 -5.41
C TRP A 313 4.27 3.77 -4.34
N PHE A 314 5.05 4.16 -3.33
CA PHE A 314 5.17 3.47 -2.07
C PHE A 314 4.33 4.23 -1.05
N GLY A 315 3.14 3.71 -0.76
CA GLY A 315 2.18 4.29 0.17
C GLY A 315 2.50 3.84 1.60
N GLU A 316 2.70 4.79 2.50
CA GLU A 316 2.87 4.49 3.91
C GLU A 316 1.50 4.14 4.51
N ASP A 317 1.38 2.91 5.02
CA ASP A 317 0.24 2.41 5.76
C ASP A 317 0.66 2.18 7.22
N GLN A 318 0.35 3.13 8.09
CA GLN A 318 0.77 3.05 9.49
C GLN A 318 -0.25 3.63 10.47
N PHE A 319 -0.26 3.04 11.68
CA PHE A 319 -1.05 3.47 12.82
C PHE A 319 -0.16 3.60 14.07
N THR A 320 0.46 4.76 14.24
CA THR A 320 1.44 5.01 15.31
C THR A 320 0.82 5.68 16.54
N TYR A 321 0.05 4.93 17.32
CA TYR A 321 -0.78 5.40 18.44
C TYR A 321 -0.07 6.28 19.49
N ARG A 322 1.25 6.14 19.65
CA ARG A 322 2.04 6.84 20.69
C ARG A 322 3.04 7.84 20.12
N MET A 323 2.94 8.14 18.83
CA MET A 323 3.84 9.08 18.15
C MET A 323 3.02 10.16 17.45
N GLU A 324 3.58 11.36 17.36
CA GLU A 324 2.97 12.43 16.59
C GLU A 324 3.05 12.09 15.10
N GLN A 325 1.94 12.30 14.37
CA GLN A 325 1.74 11.81 13.00
C GLN A 325 2.81 12.31 12.02
N VAL A 326 3.08 13.63 12.01
CA VAL A 326 4.08 14.21 11.09
C VAL A 326 5.47 13.62 11.35
N LYS A 327 5.82 13.42 12.63
CA LYS A 327 7.10 12.82 13.00
C LYS A 327 7.16 11.35 12.58
N ALA A 328 6.09 10.60 12.77
CA ALA A 328 6.02 9.19 12.37
C ALA A 328 6.20 9.03 10.85
N MET A 329 5.45 9.81 10.06
CA MET A 329 5.54 9.81 8.60
C MET A 329 6.95 10.21 8.09
N ARG A 330 7.58 11.23 8.70
CA ARG A 330 8.97 11.59 8.37
C ARG A 330 9.95 10.46 8.62
N LEU A 331 9.83 9.79 9.77
CA LEU A 331 10.70 8.66 10.12
C LEU A 331 10.53 7.52 9.13
N SER A 332 9.30 7.18 8.75
CA SER A 332 9.06 6.15 7.75
C SER A 332 9.71 6.47 6.40
N LYS A 333 9.50 7.68 5.88
CA LYS A 333 10.14 8.15 4.64
C LYS A 333 11.66 8.08 4.74
N GLU A 334 12.22 8.51 5.87
CA GLU A 334 13.67 8.55 6.11
C GLU A 334 14.28 7.14 6.17
N LEU A 335 13.69 6.25 6.95
CA LEU A 335 14.17 4.87 7.06
C LEU A 335 14.00 4.09 5.76
N PHE A 336 12.85 4.25 5.09
CA PHE A 336 12.61 3.66 3.77
C PHE A 336 13.61 4.17 2.73
N GLY A 337 13.87 5.48 2.68
CA GLY A 337 14.84 6.07 1.75
C GLY A 337 16.26 5.54 1.95
N ASN A 338 16.68 5.34 3.20
CA ASN A 338 17.98 4.74 3.50
C ASN A 338 18.04 3.25 3.14
N ALA A 339 16.94 2.51 3.30
CA ALA A 339 16.84 1.13 2.81
C ALA A 339 16.90 1.08 1.26
N MET A 340 16.18 1.97 0.59
CA MET A 340 16.20 2.08 -0.87
C MET A 340 17.59 2.44 -1.39
N LYS A 341 18.33 3.32 -0.70
CA LYS A 341 19.74 3.62 -1.03
C LYS A 341 20.61 2.38 -0.93
N LYS A 342 20.46 1.57 0.12
CA LYS A 342 21.19 0.32 0.27
C LYS A 342 20.86 -0.66 -0.86
N ALA A 343 19.61 -0.77 -1.23
CA ALA A 343 19.16 -1.58 -2.37
C ALA A 343 19.79 -1.12 -3.69
N LEU A 344 19.86 0.18 -3.95
CA LEU A 344 20.52 0.76 -5.13
C LEU A 344 22.03 0.49 -5.12
N LEU A 345 22.69 0.55 -3.95
CA LEU A 345 24.12 0.19 -3.84
C LEU A 345 24.36 -1.29 -4.14
N ILE A 346 23.46 -2.18 -3.73
CA ILE A 346 23.51 -3.61 -4.09
C ILE A 346 23.23 -3.78 -5.59
N TYR A 347 22.25 -3.05 -6.13
CA TYR A 347 21.90 -3.10 -7.55
C TYR A 347 23.06 -2.61 -8.45
N ALA A 348 23.84 -1.63 -8.00
CA ALA A 348 25.07 -1.23 -8.69
C ALA A 348 26.12 -2.36 -8.81
N ARG A 349 26.00 -3.40 -7.98
CA ARG A 349 26.83 -4.62 -8.00
C ARG A 349 26.06 -5.85 -8.50
N LYS A 350 25.03 -5.65 -9.30
CA LYS A 350 24.11 -6.70 -9.74
C LYS A 350 24.85 -7.88 -10.40
N ASP A 351 25.78 -7.60 -11.28
CA ASP A 351 26.51 -8.65 -12.00
C ASP A 351 27.39 -9.52 -11.05
N GLU A 352 27.99 -8.88 -10.05
CA GLU A 352 28.75 -9.59 -9.02
C GLU A 352 27.83 -10.45 -8.15
N LEU A 353 26.67 -9.92 -7.77
CA LEU A 353 25.65 -10.64 -7.01
C LEU A 353 25.12 -11.85 -7.78
N GLU A 354 24.81 -11.69 -9.07
CA GLU A 354 24.36 -12.80 -9.91
C GLU A 354 25.44 -13.89 -10.08
N LYS A 355 26.70 -13.49 -10.26
CA LYS A 355 27.82 -14.42 -10.30
C LYS A 355 27.95 -15.22 -8.99
N ALA A 356 27.78 -14.55 -7.84
CA ALA A 356 27.81 -15.21 -6.55
C ALA A 356 26.63 -16.19 -6.38
N ARG A 357 25.40 -15.79 -6.76
CA ARG A 357 24.21 -16.64 -6.75
C ARG A 357 24.40 -17.91 -7.59
N LEU A 358 24.92 -17.77 -8.81
CA LEU A 358 25.15 -18.88 -9.73
C LEU A 358 26.28 -19.82 -9.31
N SER A 359 27.19 -19.36 -8.44
CA SER A 359 28.27 -20.21 -7.91
C SER A 359 27.78 -21.27 -6.92
N GLY A 360 26.58 -21.09 -6.35
CA GLY A 360 26.06 -21.94 -5.26
C GLY A 360 26.75 -21.68 -3.91
N ASP A 361 27.67 -20.74 -3.82
CA ASP A 361 28.34 -20.34 -2.57
C ASP A 361 27.53 -19.25 -1.87
N GLN A 362 26.79 -19.63 -0.83
CA GLN A 362 26.01 -18.69 -0.03
C GLN A 362 26.88 -17.65 0.68
N GLY A 363 28.10 -18.01 1.08
CA GLY A 363 29.05 -17.10 1.69
C GLY A 363 29.46 -15.98 0.74
N ALA A 364 29.70 -16.30 -0.53
CA ALA A 364 29.98 -15.31 -1.57
C ALA A 364 28.81 -14.33 -1.77
N VAL A 365 27.57 -14.80 -1.72
CA VAL A 365 26.38 -13.92 -1.80
C VAL A 365 26.34 -12.92 -0.62
N LEU A 366 26.55 -13.44 0.60
CA LEU A 366 26.58 -12.58 1.80
C LEU A 366 27.74 -11.58 1.76
N ASP A 367 28.90 -11.97 1.21
CA ASP A 367 30.06 -11.07 1.06
C ASP A 367 29.76 -9.86 0.16
N VAL A 368 28.91 -10.01 -0.84
CA VAL A 368 28.50 -8.88 -1.71
C VAL A 368 27.65 -7.88 -0.96
N VAL A 369 26.74 -8.33 -0.09
CA VAL A 369 25.69 -7.48 0.50
C VAL A 369 25.98 -7.02 1.94
N LYS A 370 26.66 -7.82 2.76
CA LYS A 370 26.80 -7.59 4.21
C LYS A 370 27.34 -6.20 4.59
N ARG A 371 28.36 -5.72 3.86
CA ARG A 371 28.95 -4.41 4.16
C ARG A 371 27.99 -3.27 3.88
N ILE A 372 27.19 -3.39 2.81
CA ILE A 372 26.18 -2.38 2.45
C ILE A 372 25.06 -2.35 3.50
N ILE A 373 24.63 -3.51 3.99
CA ILE A 373 23.59 -3.59 5.01
C ILE A 373 24.05 -2.94 6.32
N TYR A 374 25.27 -3.20 6.77
CA TYR A 374 25.78 -2.79 8.08
C TYR A 374 26.57 -1.46 8.10
N THR A 375 26.72 -0.78 6.96
CA THR A 375 27.31 0.58 6.93
C THR A 375 26.21 1.65 6.86
N ALA A 376 26.50 2.83 7.39
CA ALA A 376 25.63 3.99 7.34
C ALA A 376 25.48 4.56 5.91
#